data_17de050f60fc6af3efdf86dafede09f7
#
_entry.id   17de050f60fc6af3efdf86dafede09f7
#
_cell.length_a   1.000
_cell.length_b   1.000
_cell.length_c   1.000
_cell.angle_alpha   90.00
_cell.angle_beta   90.00
_cell.angle_gamma   90.00
#
_symmetry.space_group_name_H-M   'P 1'
#
loop_
_entity.id
_entity.type
_entity.pdbx_description
1 polymer ?
#
loop_
_entity_poly.entity_id
_entity_poly.type
_entity_poly.pdbx_seq_one_letter_code
_entity_poly.pdbx_strand_id
1 'polypeptide(L)'
;ADASAALAHALDVLAAAAAAAQARTAPVLAEAEALLHAGALELARAVLGVELDDAERSAAAALARVLRRSIAAETVTVHLHPRDLDALRAGGLDELPDGVELVADAALAPGDAVARHADGYLDARIGAALDRAAAALVKDLA
;
A
#
# COMPACT_ATOMS: atom_id res chain seq x y z
N ALA A 1 -28.46 -44.23 -33.07
CA ALA A 1 -27.58 -44.53 -31.90
C ALA A 1 -26.14 -44.06 -32.15
N ASP A 2 -25.62 -44.24 -33.37
CA ASP A 2 -24.22 -43.92 -33.70
C ASP A 2 -23.90 -42.41 -33.75
N ALA A 3 -24.79 -41.61 -34.32
CA ALA A 3 -24.60 -40.14 -34.44
C ALA A 3 -24.61 -39.44 -33.06
N SER A 4 -25.40 -39.93 -32.12
CA SER A 4 -25.47 -39.36 -30.76
C SER A 4 -24.19 -39.69 -29.96
N ALA A 5 -23.64 -40.90 -30.14
CA ALA A 5 -22.39 -41.26 -29.49
C ALA A 5 -21.18 -40.52 -30.09
N ALA A 6 -21.17 -40.30 -31.41
CA ALA A 6 -20.14 -39.50 -32.07
C ALA A 6 -20.17 -38.01 -31.63
N LEU A 7 -21.37 -37.46 -31.48
CA LEU A 7 -21.52 -36.09 -30.96
C LEU A 7 -21.04 -35.97 -29.52
N ALA A 8 -21.42 -36.89 -28.65
CA ALA A 8 -20.97 -36.92 -27.28
C ALA A 8 -19.43 -36.99 -27.18
N HIS A 9 -18.83 -37.87 -27.95
CA HIS A 9 -17.36 -37.99 -28.00
C HIS A 9 -16.69 -36.69 -28.50
N ALA A 10 -17.26 -36.04 -29.54
CA ALA A 10 -16.72 -34.77 -30.04
C ALA A 10 -16.78 -33.66 -28.99
N LEU A 11 -17.87 -33.59 -28.21
CA LEU A 11 -18.01 -32.63 -27.11
C LEU A 11 -17.01 -32.91 -25.99
N ASP A 12 -16.77 -34.15 -25.64
CA ASP A 12 -15.76 -34.54 -24.64
C ASP A 12 -14.35 -34.10 -25.10
N VAL A 13 -14.00 -34.36 -26.34
CA VAL A 13 -12.70 -33.95 -26.91
C VAL A 13 -12.54 -32.42 -26.90
N LEU A 14 -13.58 -31.67 -27.28
CA LEU A 14 -13.57 -30.20 -27.25
C LEU A 14 -13.43 -29.67 -25.81
N ALA A 15 -14.15 -30.25 -24.86
CA ALA A 15 -14.06 -29.89 -23.46
C ALA A 15 -12.63 -30.15 -22.91
N ALA A 16 -12.07 -31.29 -23.22
CA ALA A 16 -10.70 -31.63 -22.83
C ALA A 16 -9.65 -30.71 -23.47
N ALA A 17 -9.84 -30.33 -24.75
CA ALA A 17 -8.96 -29.39 -25.43
C ALA A 17 -9.05 -27.97 -24.84
N ALA A 18 -10.27 -27.52 -24.51
CA ALA A 18 -10.49 -26.23 -23.85
C ALA A 18 -9.84 -26.19 -22.46
N ALA A 19 -10.04 -27.25 -21.66
CA ALA A 19 -9.40 -27.36 -20.35
C ALA A 19 -7.87 -27.36 -20.45
N ALA A 20 -7.31 -28.09 -21.40
CA ALA A 20 -5.87 -28.12 -21.64
C ALA A 20 -5.31 -26.75 -22.12
N ALA A 21 -6.08 -25.99 -22.90
CA ALA A 21 -5.71 -24.64 -23.32
C ALA A 21 -5.72 -23.68 -22.12
N GLN A 22 -6.76 -23.71 -21.29
CA GLN A 22 -6.85 -22.92 -20.06
C GLN A 22 -5.72 -23.23 -19.08
N ALA A 23 -5.41 -24.51 -18.86
CA ALA A 23 -4.34 -24.96 -17.99
C ALA A 23 -2.95 -24.45 -18.43
N ARG A 24 -2.75 -24.21 -19.72
CA ARG A 24 -1.50 -23.62 -20.26
C ARG A 24 -1.48 -22.10 -20.17
N THR A 25 -2.61 -21.45 -20.33
CA THR A 25 -2.69 -19.98 -20.37
C THR A 25 -2.76 -19.36 -18.98
N ALA A 26 -3.47 -19.98 -18.04
CA ALA A 26 -3.65 -19.46 -16.68
C ALA A 26 -2.33 -19.18 -15.94
N PRO A 27 -1.33 -20.10 -15.90
CA PRO A 27 -0.07 -19.82 -15.22
C PRO A 27 0.73 -18.69 -15.87
N VAL A 28 0.66 -18.51 -17.18
CA VAL A 28 1.34 -17.44 -17.90
C VAL A 28 0.72 -16.09 -17.55
N LEU A 29 -0.60 -16.02 -17.47
CA LEU A 29 -1.31 -14.79 -17.05
C LEU A 29 -0.99 -14.46 -15.60
N ALA A 30 -1.02 -15.41 -14.69
CA ALA A 30 -0.69 -15.21 -13.29
C ALA A 30 0.75 -14.71 -13.09
N GLU A 31 1.70 -15.24 -13.85
CA GLU A 31 3.10 -14.78 -13.83
C GLU A 31 3.22 -13.36 -14.38
N ALA A 32 2.54 -13.04 -15.48
CA ALA A 32 2.53 -11.69 -16.04
C ALA A 32 1.91 -10.67 -15.08
N GLU A 33 0.81 -11.00 -14.42
CA GLU A 33 0.18 -10.16 -13.41
C GLU A 33 1.11 -9.93 -12.20
N ALA A 34 1.76 -10.97 -11.70
CA ALA A 34 2.72 -10.86 -10.61
C ALA A 34 3.90 -9.93 -10.96
N LEU A 35 4.43 -10.04 -12.18
CA LEU A 35 5.49 -9.16 -12.67
C LEU A 35 5.03 -7.70 -12.80
N LEU A 36 3.81 -7.46 -13.30
CA LEU A 36 3.23 -6.13 -13.37
C LEU A 36 3.05 -5.49 -11.99
N HIS A 37 2.55 -6.25 -11.02
CA HIS A 37 2.37 -5.77 -9.65
C HIS A 37 3.71 -5.44 -8.98
N ALA A 38 4.71 -6.31 -9.15
CA ALA A 38 6.06 -6.06 -8.64
C ALA A 38 6.65 -4.79 -9.25
N GLY A 39 6.56 -4.62 -10.57
CA GLY A 39 7.03 -3.44 -11.28
C GLY A 39 6.30 -2.16 -10.85
N ALA A 40 4.99 -2.22 -10.65
CA ALA A 40 4.20 -1.09 -10.16
C ALA A 40 4.63 -0.66 -8.75
N LEU A 41 4.90 -1.61 -7.85
CA LEU A 41 5.38 -1.32 -6.50
C LEU A 41 6.79 -0.71 -6.51
N GLU A 42 7.69 -1.22 -7.35
CA GLU A 42 9.02 -0.65 -7.51
C GLU A 42 8.96 0.78 -8.07
N LEU A 43 8.12 1.02 -9.06
CA LEU A 43 7.89 2.37 -9.59
C LEU A 43 7.33 3.31 -8.52
N ALA A 44 6.35 2.84 -7.74
CA ALA A 44 5.78 3.62 -6.64
C ALA A 44 6.85 3.98 -5.58
N ARG A 45 7.73 3.04 -5.21
CA ARG A 45 8.86 3.31 -4.30
C ARG A 45 9.82 4.34 -4.86
N ALA A 46 10.16 4.24 -6.15
CA ALA A 46 11.06 5.18 -6.80
C ALA A 46 10.48 6.60 -6.85
N VAL A 47 9.21 6.75 -7.23
CA VAL A 47 8.52 8.05 -7.27
C VAL A 47 8.41 8.64 -5.86
N LEU A 48 8.01 7.85 -4.87
CA LEU A 48 7.92 8.31 -3.48
C LEU A 48 9.29 8.72 -2.93
N GLY A 49 10.38 8.03 -3.30
CA GLY A 49 11.74 8.41 -2.91
C GLY A 49 12.09 9.82 -3.35
N VAL A 50 11.75 10.21 -4.56
CA VAL A 50 11.97 11.59 -5.07
C VAL A 50 11.15 12.62 -4.30
N GLU A 51 9.86 12.33 -4.00
CA GLU A 51 9.00 13.24 -3.23
C GLU A 51 9.45 13.39 -1.78
N LEU A 52 10.07 12.36 -1.19
CA LEU A 52 10.58 12.38 0.18
C LEU A 52 11.89 13.19 0.33
N ASP A 53 12.56 13.53 -0.75
CA ASP A 53 13.75 14.40 -0.73
C ASP A 53 13.39 15.84 -0.34
N ASP A 54 12.18 16.30 -0.65
CA ASP A 54 11.63 17.58 -0.16
C ASP A 54 11.13 17.39 1.29
N ALA A 55 11.96 17.77 2.26
CA ALA A 55 11.68 17.54 3.67
C ALA A 55 10.41 18.24 4.17
N GLU A 56 10.14 19.48 3.73
CA GLU A 56 8.96 20.24 4.16
C GLU A 56 7.67 19.60 3.64
N ARG A 57 7.62 19.28 2.36
CA ARG A 57 6.46 18.62 1.73
C ARG A 57 6.24 17.24 2.28
N SER A 58 7.29 16.47 2.45
CA SER A 58 7.27 15.12 3.02
C SER A 58 6.71 15.11 4.44
N ALA A 59 7.22 16.00 5.30
CA ALA A 59 6.78 16.14 6.68
C ALA A 59 5.31 16.58 6.79
N ALA A 60 4.88 17.57 5.99
CA ALA A 60 3.49 18.00 5.94
C ALA A 60 2.55 16.87 5.48
N ALA A 61 2.96 16.09 4.47
CA ALA A 61 2.20 14.94 4.00
C ALA A 61 2.12 13.83 5.06
N ALA A 62 3.19 13.56 5.80
CA ALA A 62 3.21 12.59 6.89
C ALA A 62 2.22 12.97 7.99
N LEU A 63 2.28 14.21 8.46
CA LEU A 63 1.36 14.75 9.46
C LEU A 63 -0.10 14.69 8.97
N ALA A 64 -0.37 15.13 7.76
CA ALA A 64 -1.71 15.12 7.18
C ALA A 64 -2.29 13.70 7.05
N ARG A 65 -1.48 12.69 6.76
CA ARG A 65 -1.91 11.27 6.71
C ARG A 65 -2.42 10.79 8.07
N VAL A 66 -1.72 11.17 9.12
CA VAL A 66 -2.09 10.81 10.50
C VAL A 66 -3.36 11.54 10.92
N LEU A 67 -3.39 12.86 10.77
CA LEU A 67 -4.50 13.69 11.25
C LEU A 67 -5.82 13.32 10.56
N ARG A 68 -5.83 13.03 9.27
CA ARG A 68 -7.05 12.58 8.56
C ARG A 68 -7.66 11.30 9.13
N ARG A 69 -6.89 10.45 9.80
CA ARG A 69 -7.35 9.18 10.35
C ARG A 69 -7.57 9.21 11.86
N SER A 70 -7.00 10.21 12.54
CA SER A 70 -7.01 10.32 14.00
C SER A 70 -8.11 11.27 14.53
N ILE A 71 -9.00 11.78 13.70
CA ILE A 71 -9.99 12.85 14.01
C ILE A 71 -10.95 12.49 15.17
N ALA A 72 -11.03 11.23 15.57
CA ALA A 72 -11.93 10.77 16.63
C ALA A 72 -11.27 10.69 18.03
N ALA A 73 -9.97 10.93 18.15
CA ALA A 73 -9.25 10.79 19.42
C ALA A 73 -9.10 12.15 20.12
N GLU A 74 -9.38 12.21 21.42
CA GLU A 74 -9.26 13.45 22.23
C GLU A 74 -7.81 13.92 22.37
N THR A 75 -6.84 13.00 22.37
CA THR A 75 -5.40 13.33 22.44
C THR A 75 -4.62 12.35 21.59
N VAL A 76 -3.72 12.86 20.73
CA VAL A 76 -2.91 12.10 19.80
C VAL A 76 -1.46 12.55 19.89
N THR A 77 -0.56 11.63 20.18
CA THR A 77 0.89 11.86 20.08
C THR A 77 1.38 11.34 18.74
N VAL A 78 1.89 12.24 17.89
CA VAL A 78 2.41 11.90 16.55
C VAL A 78 3.93 11.84 16.61
N HIS A 79 4.47 10.66 16.36
CA HIS A 79 5.90 10.42 16.24
C HIS A 79 6.33 10.65 14.79
N LEU A 80 7.37 11.45 14.59
CA LEU A 80 7.96 11.81 13.29
C LEU A 80 9.48 11.70 13.37
N HIS A 81 10.14 11.50 12.20
CA HIS A 81 11.58 11.61 12.16
C HIS A 81 12.03 13.04 12.58
N PRO A 82 13.17 13.21 13.30
CA PRO A 82 13.65 14.53 13.75
C PRO A 82 13.75 15.56 12.62
N ARG A 83 14.27 15.16 11.44
CA ARG A 83 14.35 16.00 10.24
C ARG A 83 12.98 16.58 9.83
N ASP A 84 11.94 15.76 9.88
CA ASP A 84 10.59 16.15 9.49
C ASP A 84 9.97 17.10 10.50
N LEU A 85 10.22 16.85 11.79
CA LEU A 85 9.79 17.75 12.86
C LEU A 85 10.45 19.12 12.76
N ASP A 86 11.75 19.16 12.45
CA ASP A 86 12.47 20.43 12.24
C ASP A 86 11.97 21.16 10.98
N ALA A 87 11.68 20.43 9.90
CA ALA A 87 11.11 21.00 8.67
C ALA A 87 9.72 21.61 8.91
N LEU A 88 8.85 20.94 9.67
CA LEU A 88 7.53 21.47 10.05
C LEU A 88 7.64 22.75 10.87
N ARG A 89 8.57 22.80 11.83
CA ARG A 89 8.81 24.01 12.64
C ARG A 89 9.36 25.16 11.81
N ALA A 90 10.30 24.86 10.90
CA ALA A 90 10.86 25.88 10.00
C ALA A 90 9.84 26.40 8.98
N GLY A 91 8.88 25.55 8.54
CA GLY A 91 7.78 25.90 7.65
C GLY A 91 6.65 26.69 8.32
N GLY A 92 6.79 27.05 9.61
CA GLY A 92 5.80 27.89 10.33
C GLY A 92 4.59 27.08 10.85
N LEU A 93 4.76 25.81 11.18
CA LEU A 93 3.74 25.05 11.89
C LEU A 93 3.70 25.50 13.37
N ASP A 94 3.17 26.69 13.60
CA ASP A 94 3.10 27.29 14.93
C ASP A 94 1.85 26.85 15.72
N GLU A 95 0.81 26.37 15.01
CA GLU A 95 -0.44 25.94 15.63
C GLU A 95 -0.80 24.51 15.19
N LEU A 96 -0.82 23.63 16.17
CA LEU A 96 -1.36 22.28 16.04
C LEU A 96 -2.84 22.28 16.43
N PRO A 97 -3.66 21.38 15.89
CA PRO A 97 -4.99 21.14 16.42
C PRO A 97 -4.94 20.79 17.91
N ASP A 98 -5.96 21.22 18.66
CA ASP A 98 -6.07 20.87 20.07
C ASP A 98 -5.94 19.35 20.28
N GLY A 99 -5.17 18.97 21.28
CA GLY A 99 -4.94 17.56 21.61
C GLY A 99 -3.89 16.84 20.74
N VAL A 100 -3.19 17.54 19.84
CA VAL A 100 -2.11 16.95 19.04
C VAL A 100 -0.75 17.35 19.60
N GLU A 101 0.10 16.36 19.89
CA GLU A 101 1.49 16.53 20.30
C GLU A 101 2.43 15.88 19.27
N LEU A 102 3.53 16.57 18.94
CA LEU A 102 4.56 16.04 18.04
C LEU A 102 5.80 15.63 18.82
N VAL A 103 6.29 14.42 18.57
CA VAL A 103 7.46 13.84 19.23
C VAL A 103 8.46 13.37 18.17
N ALA A 104 9.74 13.70 18.37
CA ALA A 104 10.81 13.21 17.50
C ALA A 104 11.10 11.74 17.81
N ASP A 105 11.20 10.90 16.77
CA ASP A 105 11.56 9.50 16.85
C ASP A 105 12.57 9.16 15.74
N ALA A 106 13.83 9.02 16.11
CA ALA A 106 14.92 8.72 15.17
C ALA A 106 14.88 7.28 14.61
N ALA A 107 14.00 6.42 15.13
CA ALA A 107 13.78 5.07 14.57
C ALA A 107 12.87 5.07 13.34
N LEU A 108 12.13 6.16 13.10
CA LEU A 108 11.35 6.34 11.89
C LEU A 108 12.23 6.81 10.73
N ALA A 109 11.83 6.50 9.50
CA ALA A 109 12.47 7.08 8.32
C ALA A 109 11.84 8.48 8.01
N PRO A 110 12.55 9.37 7.32
CA PRO A 110 11.96 10.60 6.81
C PRO A 110 10.69 10.33 5.98
N GLY A 111 9.64 11.10 6.23
CA GLY A 111 8.32 10.91 5.62
C GLY A 111 7.42 9.88 6.31
N ASP A 112 7.92 9.15 7.29
CA ASP A 112 7.13 8.23 8.10
C ASP A 112 6.48 8.94 9.29
N ALA A 113 5.30 8.45 9.68
CA ALA A 113 4.60 8.89 10.89
C ALA A 113 3.91 7.73 11.59
N VAL A 114 3.87 7.80 12.93
CA VAL A 114 3.10 6.90 13.78
C VAL A 114 2.33 7.74 14.78
N ALA A 115 1.01 7.57 14.84
CA ALA A 115 0.19 8.23 15.88
C ALA A 115 -0.13 7.25 16.99
N ARG A 116 -0.05 7.72 18.23
CA ARG A 116 -0.46 7.00 19.43
C ARG A 116 -1.63 7.72 20.09
N HIS A 117 -2.63 6.97 20.49
CA HIS A 117 -3.80 7.43 21.23
C HIS A 117 -4.16 6.41 22.31
N ALA A 118 -5.12 6.74 23.19
CA ALA A 118 -5.48 5.90 24.32
C ALA A 118 -5.87 4.47 23.94
N ASP A 119 -6.53 4.29 22.79
CA ASP A 119 -7.06 3.01 22.33
C ASP A 119 -6.10 2.23 21.42
N GLY A 120 -4.89 2.74 21.17
CA GLY A 120 -3.91 2.06 20.32
C GLY A 120 -3.00 2.99 19.53
N TYR A 121 -2.61 2.56 18.34
CA TYR A 121 -1.76 3.36 17.47
C TYR A 121 -2.17 3.23 16.01
N LEU A 122 -1.87 4.26 15.21
CA LEU A 122 -2.02 4.30 13.76
C LEU A 122 -0.64 4.27 13.11
N ASP A 123 -0.35 3.22 12.37
CA ASP A 123 0.84 3.12 11.55
C ASP A 123 0.60 3.79 10.18
N ALA A 124 1.17 4.97 10.00
CA ALA A 124 1.14 5.74 8.75
C ALA A 124 2.49 5.74 8.01
N ARG A 125 3.38 4.79 8.32
CA ARG A 125 4.65 4.63 7.62
C ARG A 125 4.40 4.24 6.16
N ILE A 126 5.22 4.80 5.26
CA ILE A 126 5.11 4.60 3.82
C ILE A 126 5.38 3.14 3.45
N GLY A 127 6.45 2.55 4.00
CA GLY A 127 6.77 1.15 3.79
C GLY A 127 5.62 0.23 4.17
N ALA A 128 5.06 0.40 5.37
CA ALA A 128 3.92 -0.38 5.83
C ALA A 128 2.67 -0.21 4.95
N ALA A 129 2.46 0.98 4.37
CA ALA A 129 1.37 1.21 3.43
C ALA A 129 1.58 0.47 2.11
N LEU A 130 2.80 0.47 1.58
CA LEU A 130 3.17 -0.27 0.37
C LEU A 130 3.08 -1.79 0.57
N ASP A 131 3.50 -2.29 1.74
CA ASP A 131 3.39 -3.71 2.07
C ASP A 131 1.93 -4.17 2.15
N ARG A 132 1.06 -3.33 2.74
CA ARG A 132 -0.40 -3.60 2.73
C ARG A 132 -0.98 -3.58 1.31
N ALA A 133 -0.55 -2.66 0.46
CA ALA A 133 -0.97 -2.61 -0.94
C ALA A 133 -0.51 -3.84 -1.71
N ALA A 134 0.76 -4.27 -1.51
CA ALA A 134 1.29 -5.49 -2.09
C ALA A 134 0.47 -6.73 -1.68
N ALA A 135 0.16 -6.85 -0.39
CA ALA A 135 -0.63 -7.97 0.14
C ALA A 135 -2.07 -7.98 -0.42
N ALA A 136 -2.68 -6.81 -0.63
CA ALA A 136 -4.00 -6.71 -1.24
C ALA A 136 -3.98 -7.17 -2.70
N LEU A 137 -2.98 -6.74 -3.49
CA LEU A 137 -2.84 -7.14 -4.89
C LEU A 137 -2.66 -8.67 -5.05
N VAL A 138 -1.91 -9.31 -4.16
CA VAL A 138 -1.75 -10.78 -4.17
C VAL A 138 -3.06 -11.51 -3.82
N LYS A 139 -3.87 -10.94 -2.92
CA LYS A 139 -5.14 -11.54 -2.51
C LYS A 139 -6.19 -11.50 -3.60
N ASP A 140 -6.20 -10.48 -4.44
CA ASP A 140 -7.15 -10.34 -5.55
C ASP A 140 -6.85 -11.34 -6.71
N LEU A 141 -5.66 -11.98 -6.69
CA LEU A 141 -5.24 -13.00 -7.66
C LEU A 141 -5.57 -14.44 -7.21
N ALA A 142 -6.04 -14.66 -6.00
CA ALA A 142 -6.33 -15.97 -5.43
C ALA A 142 -7.83 -16.32 -5.51
#